data_a636b7dacdc7442f83196f6833fef8af
#
_entry.id   a636b7dacdc7442f83196f6833fef8af
#
_cell.length_a   1.000
_cell.length_b   1.000
_cell.length_c   1.000
_cell.angle_alpha   90.00
_cell.angle_beta   90.00
_cell.angle_gamma   90.00
#
_symmetry.space_group_name_H-M   'P 1'
#
loop_
_entity.id
_entity.type
_entity.pdbx_description
1 polymer ?
#
loop_
_entity_poly.entity_id
_entity_poly.type
_entity_poly.pdbx_seq_one_letter_code
_entity_poly.pdbx_strand_id
1 'polypeptide(L)'
;MTRLVFVTQAADPTDPVLGATVAKIRALAARVDELVVLADRIAPESLPDNCTGHSFAAPTQAGRGARYLAALAPELVRRPVAVVAHMAPVYALLAAPLARPLRVPLALWFTQQAGGPALDAAVRVVDVVLTVDTRSVPLRSPKVRAIGHGIDVAALPCVPERRPPLRRLLGLGRYAPVKGWKTVLRALAELPDATLTLHGPMLTDADRAHRPRLEALARELHVGERVTFGDAVAYAEVPHLLGLADGVVNATRGNAADKVVYEAAASCLPVFASSPVFDGLLPDQLRFHGDYPSSLAEKIRSYDGGAGPELRALVEAEHSVDRWAQRVLEAVA
;
A
#
# COMPACT_ATOMS: atom_id res chain seq x y z
N MET A 1 22.11 -14.96 17.08
CA MET A 1 20.77 -15.30 16.55
C MET A 1 19.95 -14.02 16.43
N THR A 2 19.66 -13.61 15.20
CA THR A 2 18.96 -12.37 14.89
C THR A 2 17.45 -12.64 14.96
N ARG A 3 16.77 -12.09 15.97
CA ARG A 3 15.32 -12.21 16.16
C ARG A 3 14.66 -10.87 15.91
N LEU A 4 13.54 -10.84 15.16
CA LEU A 4 12.73 -9.65 14.92
C LEU A 4 11.28 -9.91 15.33
N VAL A 5 10.61 -8.91 15.88
CA VAL A 5 9.15 -8.96 16.12
C VAL A 5 8.46 -8.03 15.13
N PHE A 6 7.55 -8.56 14.33
CA PHE A 6 6.75 -7.82 13.36
C PHE A 6 5.28 -7.82 13.76
N VAL A 7 4.70 -6.64 13.92
CA VAL A 7 3.32 -6.46 14.39
C VAL A 7 2.48 -5.86 13.28
N THR A 8 1.37 -6.51 12.92
CA THR A 8 0.47 -6.04 11.87
C THR A 8 -1.00 -6.34 12.20
N GLN A 9 -1.93 -5.85 11.41
CA GLN A 9 -3.36 -6.18 11.58
C GLN A 9 -3.71 -7.50 10.90
N ALA A 10 -3.10 -7.82 9.76
CA ALA A 10 -3.34 -9.07 9.06
C ALA A 10 -2.05 -9.62 8.44
N ALA A 11 -1.82 -10.91 8.62
CA ALA A 11 -0.83 -11.75 7.94
C ALA A 11 -1.59 -12.86 7.19
N ASP A 12 -2.39 -12.47 6.20
CA ASP A 12 -3.31 -13.31 5.45
C ASP A 12 -3.31 -12.84 3.98
N PRO A 13 -2.87 -13.67 3.03
CA PRO A 13 -2.78 -13.31 1.61
C PRO A 13 -4.14 -13.05 0.96
N THR A 14 -5.23 -13.52 1.56
CA THR A 14 -6.59 -13.31 1.05
C THR A 14 -7.18 -11.95 1.47
N ASP A 15 -6.52 -11.25 2.41
CA ASP A 15 -6.98 -9.92 2.83
C ASP A 15 -6.87 -8.91 1.68
N PRO A 16 -7.98 -8.25 1.27
CA PRO A 16 -7.99 -7.35 0.12
C PRO A 16 -7.21 -6.04 0.34
N VAL A 17 -6.87 -5.71 1.58
CA VAL A 17 -6.16 -4.47 1.93
C VAL A 17 -4.70 -4.77 2.31
N LEU A 18 -4.49 -5.77 3.16
CA LEU A 18 -3.22 -6.11 3.77
C LEU A 18 -2.58 -7.40 3.24
N GLY A 19 -3.17 -8.07 2.23
CA GLY A 19 -2.64 -9.32 1.67
C GLY A 19 -1.17 -9.22 1.23
N ALA A 20 -0.74 -8.05 0.72
CA ALA A 20 0.65 -7.77 0.38
C ALA A 20 1.62 -7.83 1.59
N THR A 21 1.13 -7.81 2.83
CA THR A 21 1.97 -7.87 4.05
C THR A 21 2.70 -9.22 4.15
N VAL A 22 2.12 -10.28 3.61
CA VAL A 22 2.75 -11.61 3.62
C VAL A 22 4.10 -11.60 2.86
N ALA A 23 4.20 -10.90 1.75
CA ALA A 23 5.48 -10.75 1.03
C ALA A 23 6.52 -10.01 1.88
N LYS A 24 6.12 -8.98 2.63
CA LYS A 24 7.01 -8.27 3.58
C LYS A 24 7.48 -9.18 4.71
N ILE A 25 6.60 -10.01 5.25
CA ILE A 25 6.95 -11.02 6.27
C ILE A 25 7.98 -12.00 5.70
N ARG A 26 7.77 -12.53 4.50
CA ARG A 26 8.71 -13.44 3.84
C ARG A 26 10.08 -12.80 3.60
N ALA A 27 10.11 -11.55 3.15
CA ALA A 27 11.36 -10.83 2.90
C ALA A 27 12.13 -10.50 4.19
N LEU A 28 11.45 -10.21 5.29
CA LEU A 28 12.09 -10.06 6.62
C LEU A 28 12.59 -11.41 7.13
N ALA A 29 11.78 -12.46 7.04
CA ALA A 29 12.15 -13.81 7.47
C ALA A 29 13.43 -14.33 6.76
N ALA A 30 13.57 -14.04 5.46
CA ALA A 30 14.77 -14.40 4.71
C ALA A 30 16.06 -13.71 5.18
N ARG A 31 15.97 -12.72 6.09
CA ARG A 31 17.11 -11.89 6.56
C ARG A 31 17.38 -11.99 8.05
N VAL A 32 16.58 -12.76 8.78
CA VAL A 32 16.72 -12.99 10.22
C VAL A 32 16.69 -14.47 10.53
N ASP A 33 17.28 -14.87 11.66
CA ASP A 33 17.25 -16.28 12.09
C ASP A 33 15.83 -16.68 12.54
N GLU A 34 15.10 -15.75 13.16
CA GLU A 34 13.73 -15.97 13.65
C GLU A 34 12.88 -14.70 13.53
N LEU A 35 11.70 -14.82 12.95
CA LEU A 35 10.69 -13.77 12.87
C LEU A 35 9.45 -14.13 13.69
N VAL A 36 9.10 -13.29 14.66
CA VAL A 36 7.84 -13.42 15.40
C VAL A 36 6.82 -12.46 14.80
N VAL A 37 5.69 -13.01 14.33
CA VAL A 37 4.59 -12.25 13.73
C VAL A 37 3.44 -12.16 14.72
N LEU A 38 3.13 -10.95 15.18
CA LEU A 38 1.97 -10.66 16.01
C LEU A 38 0.90 -9.98 15.15
N ALA A 39 -0.27 -10.61 14.99
CA ALA A 39 -1.33 -10.04 14.16
C ALA A 39 -2.73 -10.31 14.73
N ASP A 40 -3.71 -9.47 14.35
CA ASP A 40 -5.12 -9.72 14.66
C ASP A 40 -5.61 -10.96 13.90
N ARG A 41 -5.26 -11.07 12.59
CA ARG A 41 -5.55 -12.25 11.76
C ARG A 41 -4.26 -12.82 11.19
N ILE A 42 -4.15 -14.14 11.24
CA ILE A 42 -3.00 -14.88 10.70
C ILE A 42 -3.52 -16.08 9.91
N ALA A 43 -2.99 -16.28 8.72
CA ALA A 43 -3.04 -17.52 7.96
C ALA A 43 -1.72 -18.27 8.19
N PRO A 44 -1.64 -19.24 9.14
CA PRO A 44 -0.37 -19.84 9.56
C PRO A 44 0.39 -20.50 8.41
N GLU A 45 -0.34 -21.08 7.45
CA GLU A 45 0.19 -21.72 6.26
C GLU A 45 0.89 -20.78 5.29
N SER A 46 0.68 -19.48 5.43
CA SER A 46 1.34 -18.44 4.61
C SER A 46 2.69 -17.97 5.16
N LEU A 47 3.01 -18.34 6.40
CA LEU A 47 4.24 -17.94 7.08
C LEU A 47 5.41 -18.88 6.71
N PRO A 48 6.64 -18.35 6.56
CA PRO A 48 7.86 -19.14 6.43
C PRO A 48 8.16 -20.00 7.67
N ASP A 49 8.96 -21.08 7.49
CA ASP A 49 9.31 -22.03 8.56
C ASP A 49 10.02 -21.41 9.78
N ASN A 50 10.79 -20.34 9.57
CA ASN A 50 11.43 -19.61 10.65
C ASN A 50 10.56 -18.50 11.27
N CYS A 51 9.25 -18.50 10.95
CA CYS A 51 8.29 -17.57 11.51
C CYS A 51 7.41 -18.24 12.56
N THR A 52 7.23 -17.58 13.72
CA THR A 52 6.22 -17.94 14.71
C THR A 52 5.12 -16.90 14.71
N GLY A 53 3.87 -17.33 14.45
CA GLY A 53 2.70 -16.45 14.41
C GLY A 53 1.87 -16.53 15.69
N HIS A 54 1.55 -15.37 16.31
CA HIS A 54 0.63 -15.28 17.45
C HIS A 54 -0.51 -14.32 17.15
N SER A 55 -1.76 -14.84 17.16
CA SER A 55 -2.94 -14.00 17.00
C SER A 55 -3.31 -13.34 18.32
N PHE A 56 -3.56 -12.03 18.27
CA PHE A 56 -4.13 -11.27 19.37
C PHE A 56 -5.60 -10.89 19.15
N ALA A 57 -6.28 -11.57 18.24
CA ALA A 57 -7.71 -11.34 17.95
C ALA A 57 -8.56 -11.39 19.21
N ALA A 58 -9.43 -10.40 19.39
CA ALA A 58 -10.39 -10.34 20.49
C ALA A 58 -11.62 -9.51 20.06
N PRO A 59 -12.81 -9.75 20.67
CA PRO A 59 -14.01 -9.02 20.34
C PRO A 59 -13.95 -7.51 20.63
N THR A 60 -13.13 -7.11 21.61
CA THR A 60 -13.00 -5.71 22.03
C THR A 60 -11.60 -5.17 21.78
N GLN A 61 -11.48 -3.85 21.62
CA GLN A 61 -10.18 -3.19 21.48
C GLN A 61 -9.28 -3.38 22.71
N ALA A 62 -9.85 -3.30 23.91
CA ALA A 62 -9.12 -3.54 25.14
C ALA A 62 -8.61 -4.99 25.22
N GLY A 63 -9.45 -5.96 24.86
CA GLY A 63 -9.07 -7.37 24.79
C GLY A 63 -7.95 -7.62 23.78
N ARG A 64 -8.00 -7.00 22.60
CA ARG A 64 -6.91 -7.06 21.60
C ARG A 64 -5.62 -6.50 22.15
N GLY A 65 -5.67 -5.33 22.80
CA GLY A 65 -4.50 -4.73 23.46
C GLY A 65 -3.89 -5.62 24.53
N ALA A 66 -4.71 -6.22 25.39
CA ALA A 66 -4.25 -7.13 26.44
C ALA A 66 -3.60 -8.40 25.88
N ARG A 67 -4.21 -9.04 24.87
CA ARG A 67 -3.64 -10.21 24.19
C ARG A 67 -2.36 -9.87 23.45
N TYR A 68 -2.30 -8.72 22.78
CA TYR A 68 -1.09 -8.23 22.16
C TYR A 68 0.06 -8.11 23.17
N LEU A 69 -0.17 -7.45 24.31
CA LEU A 69 0.86 -7.29 25.35
C LEU A 69 1.29 -8.63 25.93
N ALA A 70 0.34 -9.55 26.15
CA ALA A 70 0.65 -10.90 26.63
C ALA A 70 1.51 -11.71 25.66
N ALA A 71 1.28 -11.55 24.34
CA ALA A 71 2.10 -12.18 23.31
C ALA A 71 3.46 -11.50 23.13
N LEU A 72 3.53 -10.17 23.28
CA LEU A 72 4.76 -9.40 23.10
C LEU A 72 5.74 -9.56 24.28
N ALA A 73 5.25 -9.59 25.52
CA ALA A 73 6.09 -9.55 26.70
C ALA A 73 7.17 -10.67 26.75
N PRO A 74 6.86 -11.95 26.52
CA PRO A 74 7.86 -13.02 26.48
C PRO A 74 8.89 -12.83 25.36
N GLU A 75 8.50 -12.25 24.23
CA GLU A 75 9.40 -12.01 23.10
C GLU A 75 10.41 -10.90 23.40
N LEU A 76 10.01 -9.86 24.12
CA LEU A 76 10.91 -8.78 24.54
C LEU A 76 12.00 -9.27 25.53
N VAL A 77 11.68 -10.23 26.40
CA VAL A 77 12.66 -10.83 27.31
C VAL A 77 13.78 -11.55 26.55
N ARG A 78 13.48 -12.08 25.37
CA ARG A 78 14.44 -12.73 24.47
C ARG A 78 15.31 -11.73 23.68
N ARG A 79 15.12 -10.42 23.93
CA ARG A 79 15.86 -9.29 23.37
C ARG A 79 15.95 -9.35 21.84
N PRO A 80 14.84 -9.20 21.11
CA PRO A 80 14.85 -9.08 19.66
C PRO A 80 15.64 -7.83 19.24
N VAL A 81 16.16 -7.83 18.03
CA VAL A 81 16.86 -6.65 17.47
C VAL A 81 15.94 -5.45 17.35
N ALA A 82 14.64 -5.67 17.14
CA ALA A 82 13.62 -4.62 17.16
C ALA A 82 12.21 -5.19 17.24
N VAL A 83 11.26 -4.29 17.52
CA VAL A 83 9.82 -4.45 17.27
C VAL A 83 9.43 -3.50 16.15
N VAL A 84 8.85 -4.01 15.07
CA VAL A 84 8.37 -3.22 13.93
C VAL A 84 6.84 -3.25 13.91
N ALA A 85 6.20 -2.14 14.23
CA ALA A 85 4.74 -1.98 14.13
C ALA A 85 4.38 -1.52 12.70
N HIS A 86 3.58 -2.33 11.98
CA HIS A 86 3.19 -2.08 10.59
C HIS A 86 1.78 -1.49 10.52
N MET A 87 1.66 -0.24 10.05
CA MET A 87 0.41 0.49 9.81
C MET A 87 -0.50 0.69 11.04
N ALA A 88 -0.01 0.41 12.24
CA ALA A 88 -0.82 0.43 13.46
C ALA A 88 -0.09 1.16 14.62
N PRO A 89 -0.16 2.51 14.68
CA PRO A 89 0.51 3.31 15.71
C PRO A 89 0.15 2.89 17.15
N VAL A 90 -1.06 2.42 17.37
CA VAL A 90 -1.52 1.98 18.71
C VAL A 90 -0.66 0.83 19.26
N TYR A 91 -0.20 -0.09 18.42
CA TYR A 91 0.65 -1.20 18.89
C TYR A 91 2.08 -0.75 19.22
N ALA A 92 2.59 0.26 18.52
CA ALA A 92 3.83 0.90 18.91
C ALA A 92 3.71 1.59 20.28
N LEU A 93 2.60 2.28 20.54
CA LEU A 93 2.32 2.90 21.84
C LEU A 93 2.24 1.87 22.98
N LEU A 94 1.54 0.77 22.76
CA LEU A 94 1.39 -0.30 23.75
C LEU A 94 2.72 -1.03 23.98
N ALA A 95 3.57 -1.19 22.98
CA ALA A 95 4.88 -1.81 23.10
C ALA A 95 5.88 -0.96 23.90
N ALA A 96 5.82 0.36 23.79
CA ALA A 96 6.85 1.26 24.30
C ALA A 96 7.14 1.12 25.80
N PRO A 97 6.16 0.98 26.73
CA PRO A 97 6.42 0.79 28.14
C PRO A 97 7.20 -0.49 28.48
N LEU A 98 7.07 -1.54 27.64
CA LEU A 98 7.75 -2.81 27.83
C LEU A 98 9.10 -2.84 27.10
N ALA A 99 9.19 -2.31 25.89
CA ALA A 99 10.38 -2.36 25.06
C ALA A 99 11.49 -1.42 25.55
N ARG A 100 11.16 -0.20 25.99
CA ARG A 100 12.13 0.82 26.40
C ARG A 100 13.00 0.41 27.59
N PRO A 101 12.46 -0.13 28.71
CA PRO A 101 13.29 -0.59 29.83
C PRO A 101 14.28 -1.69 29.42
N LEU A 102 13.91 -2.49 28.42
CA LEU A 102 14.74 -3.56 27.88
C LEU A 102 15.70 -3.08 26.77
N ARG A 103 15.63 -1.80 26.39
CA ARG A 103 16.40 -1.18 25.31
C ARG A 103 16.20 -1.89 23.95
N VAL A 104 15.00 -2.41 23.72
CA VAL A 104 14.62 -2.99 22.41
C VAL A 104 14.13 -1.85 21.50
N PRO A 105 14.77 -1.66 20.33
CA PRO A 105 14.38 -0.65 19.35
C PRO A 105 12.94 -0.83 18.88
N LEU A 106 12.23 0.29 18.71
CA LEU A 106 10.83 0.31 18.28
C LEU A 106 10.68 1.13 17.01
N ALA A 107 10.30 0.49 15.92
CA ALA A 107 10.04 1.12 14.63
C ALA A 107 8.54 1.13 14.32
N LEU A 108 8.08 2.18 13.65
CA LEU A 108 6.74 2.28 13.10
C LEU A 108 6.82 2.42 11.59
N TRP A 109 6.34 1.42 10.83
CA TRP A 109 6.04 1.59 9.41
C TRP A 109 4.66 2.23 9.25
N PHE A 110 4.61 3.40 8.60
CA PHE A 110 3.36 4.13 8.39
C PHE A 110 3.39 4.93 7.08
N THR A 111 2.35 4.81 6.25
CA THR A 111 2.24 5.49 4.96
C THR A 111 0.78 5.87 4.66
N GLN A 112 0.26 6.84 5.40
CA GLN A 112 -1.08 7.42 5.20
C GLN A 112 -1.03 8.92 5.44
N GLN A 113 -1.80 9.68 4.64
CA GLN A 113 -1.98 11.11 4.82
C GLN A 113 -2.86 11.46 6.04
N ALA A 114 -3.75 10.53 6.42
CA ALA A 114 -4.57 10.71 7.61
C ALA A 114 -3.70 10.48 8.87
N GLY A 115 -3.48 11.54 9.62
CA GLY A 115 -2.86 11.51 10.94
C GLY A 115 -3.90 11.27 12.04
N GLY A 116 -3.49 11.55 13.28
CA GLY A 116 -4.37 11.54 14.45
C GLY A 116 -3.60 11.36 15.74
N PRO A 117 -4.28 11.49 16.91
CA PRO A 117 -3.62 11.49 18.22
C PRO A 117 -2.75 10.27 18.48
N ALA A 118 -3.17 9.09 17.99
CA ALA A 118 -2.39 7.86 18.14
C ALA A 118 -1.07 7.91 17.38
N LEU A 119 -1.05 8.48 16.16
CA LEU A 119 0.17 8.67 15.38
C LEU A 119 1.10 9.69 16.04
N ASP A 120 0.55 10.83 16.46
CA ASP A 120 1.31 11.89 17.13
C ASP A 120 1.96 11.40 18.43
N ALA A 121 1.26 10.57 19.19
CA ALA A 121 1.80 9.95 20.39
C ALA A 121 2.85 8.87 20.06
N ALA A 122 2.61 8.03 19.02
CA ALA A 122 3.53 6.98 18.61
C ALA A 122 4.89 7.55 18.17
N VAL A 123 4.91 8.65 17.42
CA VAL A 123 6.17 9.31 16.99
C VAL A 123 7.06 9.71 18.17
N ARG A 124 6.47 10.07 19.32
CA ARG A 124 7.25 10.43 20.52
C ARG A 124 7.95 9.23 21.15
N VAL A 125 7.36 8.04 21.02
CA VAL A 125 7.83 6.83 21.70
C VAL A 125 8.63 5.88 20.82
N VAL A 126 8.51 5.93 19.50
CA VAL A 126 9.31 5.11 18.59
C VAL A 126 10.69 5.73 18.35
N ASP A 127 11.66 4.90 17.99
CA ASP A 127 13.00 5.34 17.63
C ASP A 127 13.04 5.85 16.18
N VAL A 128 12.28 5.21 15.27
CA VAL A 128 12.19 5.57 13.86
C VAL A 128 10.77 5.37 13.32
N VAL A 129 10.37 6.25 12.40
CA VAL A 129 9.16 6.11 11.58
C VAL A 129 9.60 5.86 10.15
N LEU A 130 9.25 4.70 9.63
CA LEU A 130 9.55 4.25 8.27
C LEU A 130 8.35 4.51 7.36
N THR A 131 8.60 5.02 6.17
CA THR A 131 7.53 5.34 5.21
C THR A 131 7.97 5.12 3.76
N VAL A 132 7.05 5.25 2.81
CA VAL A 132 7.35 5.14 1.37
C VAL A 132 8.12 6.37 0.89
N ASP A 133 7.59 7.54 1.18
CA ASP A 133 8.13 8.88 0.86
C ASP A 133 7.80 9.78 2.05
N THR A 134 8.71 10.68 2.42
CA THR A 134 8.51 11.57 3.58
C THR A 134 7.29 12.46 3.43
N ARG A 135 6.85 12.75 2.20
CA ARG A 135 5.62 13.50 1.89
C ARG A 135 4.34 12.67 2.09
N SER A 136 4.45 11.34 2.14
CA SER A 136 3.29 10.43 2.26
C SER A 136 2.76 10.26 3.68
N VAL A 137 3.35 10.95 4.65
CA VAL A 137 2.91 10.98 6.05
C VAL A 137 2.70 12.41 6.52
N PRO A 138 1.73 12.68 7.41
CA PRO A 138 1.46 14.02 7.94
C PRO A 138 2.38 14.35 9.12
N LEU A 139 3.67 14.02 9.03
CA LEU A 139 4.63 14.14 10.11
C LEU A 139 5.83 15.00 9.67
N ARG A 140 6.24 15.92 10.55
CA ARG A 140 7.50 16.66 10.44
C ARG A 140 8.39 16.27 11.62
N SER A 141 9.16 15.19 11.46
CA SER A 141 10.04 14.70 12.51
C SER A 141 11.34 14.16 11.90
N PRO A 142 12.50 14.38 12.54
CA PRO A 142 13.78 13.81 12.11
C PRO A 142 13.82 12.28 12.20
N LYS A 143 12.84 11.67 12.88
CA LYS A 143 12.69 10.21 12.96
C LYS A 143 12.10 9.61 11.68
N VAL A 144 11.50 10.42 10.77
CA VAL A 144 10.87 9.93 9.54
C VAL A 144 11.93 9.60 8.50
N ARG A 145 11.94 8.37 8.01
CA ARG A 145 12.83 7.86 6.97
C ARG A 145 12.05 7.22 5.84
N ALA A 146 12.30 7.63 4.60
CA ALA A 146 11.75 6.99 3.41
C ALA A 146 12.58 5.72 3.10
N ILE A 147 11.90 4.57 2.94
CA ILE A 147 12.55 3.28 2.68
C ILE A 147 11.95 2.51 1.49
N GLY A 148 11.08 3.13 0.70
CA GLY A 148 10.37 2.48 -0.39
C GLY A 148 9.10 1.78 0.08
N HIS A 149 8.34 1.14 -0.84
CA HIS A 149 7.02 0.60 -0.55
C HIS A 149 7.02 -0.86 -0.08
N GLY A 150 7.94 -1.67 -0.58
CA GLY A 150 7.96 -3.12 -0.37
C GLY A 150 6.96 -3.83 -1.30
N ILE A 151 7.23 -3.77 -2.59
CA ILE A 151 6.45 -4.43 -3.66
C ILE A 151 7.07 -5.79 -3.96
N ASP A 152 6.26 -6.83 -4.00
CA ASP A 152 6.66 -8.16 -4.46
C ASP A 152 6.73 -8.17 -6.00
N VAL A 153 7.86 -7.72 -6.52
CA VAL A 153 8.07 -7.60 -7.98
C VAL A 153 8.08 -8.96 -8.67
N ALA A 154 8.48 -10.02 -7.96
CA ALA A 154 8.49 -11.38 -8.50
C ALA A 154 7.08 -11.92 -8.76
N ALA A 155 6.08 -11.50 -7.95
CA ALA A 155 4.68 -11.85 -8.16
C ALA A 155 4.00 -11.03 -9.27
N LEU A 156 4.67 -10.01 -9.83
CA LEU A 156 4.13 -9.10 -10.82
C LEU A 156 4.88 -9.26 -12.16
N PRO A 157 4.38 -10.11 -13.08
CA PRO A 157 5.04 -10.29 -14.37
C PRO A 157 4.97 -9.02 -15.20
N CYS A 158 6.06 -8.70 -15.88
CA CYS A 158 6.07 -7.62 -16.86
C CYS A 158 5.17 -8.01 -18.04
N VAL A 159 4.12 -7.23 -18.25
CA VAL A 159 3.23 -7.42 -19.40
C VAL A 159 3.89 -6.90 -20.69
N PRO A 160 3.51 -7.42 -21.85
CA PRO A 160 3.96 -6.86 -23.12
C PRO A 160 3.65 -5.36 -23.21
N GLU A 161 4.52 -4.61 -23.88
CA GLU A 161 4.34 -3.17 -24.06
C GLU A 161 2.95 -2.84 -24.61
N ARG A 162 2.27 -1.92 -23.94
CA ARG A 162 0.96 -1.42 -24.37
C ARG A 162 1.14 -0.23 -25.29
N ARG A 163 0.69 -0.40 -26.52
CA ARG A 163 0.75 0.65 -27.55
C ARG A 163 -0.57 1.40 -27.64
N PRO A 164 -0.53 2.71 -27.90
CA PRO A 164 -1.76 3.48 -28.13
C PRO A 164 -2.59 2.91 -29.31
N PRO A 165 -3.92 3.11 -29.29
CA PRO A 165 -4.69 3.75 -28.23
C PRO A 165 -4.92 2.82 -27.03
N LEU A 166 -4.76 3.35 -25.79
CA LEU A 166 -5.05 2.61 -24.58
C LEU A 166 -6.57 2.57 -24.39
N ARG A 167 -7.14 1.37 -24.41
CA ARG A 167 -8.60 1.18 -24.39
C ARG A 167 -9.14 0.63 -23.07
N ARG A 168 -8.36 -0.20 -22.38
CA ARG A 168 -8.77 -0.87 -21.13
C ARG A 168 -8.06 -0.23 -19.96
N LEU A 169 -8.73 0.72 -19.31
CA LEU A 169 -8.21 1.40 -18.12
C LEU A 169 -8.64 0.67 -16.86
N LEU A 170 -7.71 0.57 -15.91
CA LEU A 170 -7.94 -0.06 -14.60
C LEU A 170 -7.72 0.95 -13.49
N GLY A 171 -8.63 0.99 -12.52
CA GLY A 171 -8.47 1.68 -11.26
C GLY A 171 -8.64 0.72 -10.08
N LEU A 172 -7.64 0.65 -9.21
CA LEU A 172 -7.69 -0.17 -8.00
C LEU A 172 -7.62 0.72 -6.76
N GLY A 173 -8.63 0.63 -5.90
CA GLY A 173 -8.68 1.40 -4.67
C GLY A 173 -10.08 1.57 -4.12
N ARG A 174 -10.17 1.89 -2.83
CA ARG A 174 -11.46 2.09 -2.15
C ARG A 174 -12.36 3.08 -2.91
N TYR A 175 -13.65 2.90 -2.76
CA TYR A 175 -14.63 3.89 -3.26
C TYR A 175 -14.69 5.16 -2.38
N ALA A 176 -13.55 5.59 -1.86
CA ALA A 176 -13.44 6.78 -1.03
C ALA A 176 -13.35 8.06 -1.87
N PRO A 177 -13.97 9.19 -1.43
CA PRO A 177 -13.91 10.45 -2.16
C PRO A 177 -12.48 10.94 -2.48
N VAL A 178 -11.51 10.64 -1.61
CA VAL A 178 -10.10 11.01 -1.79
C VAL A 178 -9.44 10.33 -3.00
N LYS A 179 -10.00 9.20 -3.49
CA LYS A 179 -9.48 8.46 -4.64
C LYS A 179 -9.72 9.13 -6.00
N GLY A 180 -10.49 10.21 -6.04
CA GLY A 180 -10.66 11.02 -7.23
C GLY A 180 -11.40 10.35 -8.39
N TRP A 181 -12.19 9.28 -8.14
CA TRP A 181 -12.91 8.55 -9.19
C TRP A 181 -13.83 9.44 -10.04
N LYS A 182 -14.33 10.55 -9.47
CA LYS A 182 -15.11 11.55 -10.25
C LYS A 182 -14.28 12.18 -11.36
N THR A 183 -12.99 12.47 -11.11
CA THR A 183 -12.07 13.00 -12.12
C THR A 183 -11.84 11.96 -13.22
N VAL A 184 -11.66 10.69 -12.85
CA VAL A 184 -11.46 9.59 -13.81
C VAL A 184 -12.68 9.37 -14.69
N LEU A 185 -13.90 9.39 -14.13
CA LEU A 185 -15.16 9.26 -14.90
C LEU A 185 -15.34 10.41 -15.91
N ARG A 186 -15.04 11.63 -15.51
CA ARG A 186 -15.10 12.79 -16.42
C ARG A 186 -14.04 12.72 -17.52
N ALA A 187 -12.83 12.27 -17.20
CA ALA A 187 -11.80 12.03 -18.22
C ALA A 187 -12.21 10.92 -19.20
N LEU A 188 -12.88 9.86 -18.73
CA LEU A 188 -13.41 8.80 -19.60
C LEU A 188 -14.46 9.33 -20.60
N ALA A 189 -15.23 10.35 -20.24
CA ALA A 189 -16.17 10.98 -21.17
C ALA A 189 -15.47 11.65 -22.37
N GLU A 190 -14.21 12.07 -22.20
CA GLU A 190 -13.39 12.62 -23.26
C GLU A 190 -12.60 11.54 -24.05
N LEU A 191 -12.72 10.27 -23.67
CA LEU A 191 -12.03 9.11 -24.28
C LEU A 191 -13.08 8.14 -24.85
N PRO A 192 -13.61 8.36 -26.05
CA PRO A 192 -14.78 7.62 -26.55
C PRO A 192 -14.52 6.11 -26.70
N ASP A 193 -13.29 5.71 -27.05
CA ASP A 193 -12.93 4.30 -27.29
C ASP A 193 -12.44 3.56 -26.04
N ALA A 194 -12.33 4.24 -24.90
CA ALA A 194 -11.84 3.64 -23.66
C ALA A 194 -12.96 3.08 -22.80
N THR A 195 -12.66 2.00 -22.09
CA THR A 195 -13.43 1.41 -21.00
C THR A 195 -12.68 1.55 -19.70
N LEU A 196 -13.38 1.52 -18.59
CA LEU A 196 -12.83 1.64 -17.25
C LEU A 196 -13.35 0.52 -16.35
N THR A 197 -12.44 -0.23 -15.73
CA THR A 197 -12.77 -1.18 -14.68
C THR A 197 -12.27 -0.62 -13.35
N LEU A 198 -13.16 -0.47 -12.37
CA LEU A 198 -12.84 -0.04 -11.01
C LEU A 198 -13.07 -1.20 -10.05
N HIS A 199 -12.06 -1.53 -9.23
CA HIS A 199 -12.19 -2.49 -8.14
C HIS A 199 -11.76 -1.89 -6.82
N GLY A 200 -12.50 -2.17 -5.75
CA GLY A 200 -12.06 -1.76 -4.43
C GLY A 200 -13.08 -1.99 -3.31
N PRO A 201 -12.61 -2.05 -2.07
CA PRO A 201 -13.46 -2.21 -0.91
C PRO A 201 -14.21 -0.92 -0.56
N MET A 202 -15.34 -1.10 0.12
CA MET A 202 -16.11 -0.05 0.80
C MET A 202 -15.97 -0.25 2.31
N LEU A 203 -14.94 0.34 2.91
CA LEU A 203 -14.59 0.10 4.31
C LEU A 203 -15.40 0.95 5.30
N THR A 204 -15.92 2.09 4.84
CA THR A 204 -16.67 3.04 5.66
C THR A 204 -18.06 3.31 5.08
N ASP A 205 -18.96 3.89 5.89
CA ASP A 205 -20.27 4.34 5.41
C ASP A 205 -20.14 5.42 4.31
N ALA A 206 -19.10 6.25 4.42
CA ALA A 206 -18.79 7.25 3.38
C ALA A 206 -18.41 6.59 2.05
N ASP A 207 -17.65 5.49 2.07
CA ASP A 207 -17.29 4.73 0.86
C ASP A 207 -18.56 4.09 0.25
N ARG A 208 -19.42 3.48 1.09
CA ARG A 208 -20.70 2.88 0.69
C ARG A 208 -21.66 3.90 0.06
N ALA A 209 -21.72 5.09 0.64
CA ALA A 209 -22.54 6.19 0.10
C ALA A 209 -21.94 6.82 -1.17
N HIS A 210 -20.63 6.70 -1.39
CA HIS A 210 -19.95 7.32 -2.53
C HIS A 210 -20.08 6.50 -3.81
N ARG A 211 -20.06 5.16 -3.74
CA ARG A 211 -20.18 4.29 -4.92
C ARG A 211 -21.45 4.57 -5.75
N PRO A 212 -22.66 4.59 -5.19
CA PRO A 212 -23.87 4.90 -5.97
C PRO A 212 -23.83 6.29 -6.62
N ARG A 213 -23.16 7.26 -6.00
CA ARG A 213 -22.97 8.60 -6.58
C ARG A 213 -22.05 8.57 -7.80
N LEU A 214 -21.05 7.70 -7.81
CA LEU A 214 -20.17 7.49 -8.97
C LEU A 214 -20.92 6.81 -10.11
N GLU A 215 -21.75 5.81 -9.81
CA GLU A 215 -22.61 5.13 -10.78
C GLU A 215 -23.64 6.10 -11.40
N ALA A 216 -24.24 6.99 -10.59
CA ALA A 216 -25.11 8.04 -11.09
C ALA A 216 -24.37 9.03 -11.99
N LEU A 217 -23.16 9.46 -11.59
CA LEU A 217 -22.32 10.33 -12.42
C LEU A 217 -21.92 9.67 -13.74
N ALA A 218 -21.62 8.38 -13.75
CA ALA A 218 -21.30 7.67 -14.98
C ALA A 218 -22.47 7.65 -15.97
N ARG A 219 -23.72 7.51 -15.48
CA ARG A 219 -24.93 7.62 -16.30
C ARG A 219 -25.14 9.05 -16.81
N GLU A 220 -24.98 10.06 -15.96
CA GLU A 220 -25.07 11.49 -16.33
C GLU A 220 -24.09 11.85 -17.44
N LEU A 221 -22.87 11.32 -17.37
CA LEU A 221 -21.81 11.53 -18.35
C LEU A 221 -21.95 10.63 -19.59
N HIS A 222 -22.98 9.81 -19.71
CA HIS A 222 -23.21 8.84 -20.79
C HIS A 222 -22.04 7.85 -20.98
N VAL A 223 -21.33 7.49 -19.89
CA VAL A 223 -20.24 6.51 -19.89
C VAL A 223 -20.59 5.23 -19.14
N GLY A 224 -21.80 5.09 -18.63
CA GLY A 224 -22.20 3.99 -17.73
C GLY A 224 -21.93 2.60 -18.32
N GLU A 225 -22.17 2.38 -19.62
CA GLU A 225 -21.92 1.11 -20.29
C GLU A 225 -20.42 0.80 -20.51
N ARG A 226 -19.57 1.81 -20.38
CA ARG A 226 -18.10 1.70 -20.51
C ARG A 226 -17.39 1.60 -19.17
N VAL A 227 -18.14 1.57 -18.04
CA VAL A 227 -17.58 1.48 -16.69
C VAL A 227 -18.08 0.23 -15.99
N THR A 228 -17.14 -0.58 -15.52
CA THR A 228 -17.43 -1.69 -14.61
C THR A 228 -17.08 -1.28 -13.18
N PHE A 229 -18.07 -1.28 -12.28
CA PHE A 229 -17.88 -1.06 -10.84
C PHE A 229 -17.82 -2.41 -10.12
N GLY A 230 -16.61 -2.90 -9.85
CA GLY A 230 -16.36 -4.15 -9.16
C GLY A 230 -16.18 -3.98 -7.65
N ASP A 231 -16.31 -5.09 -6.93
CA ASP A 231 -16.04 -5.16 -5.49
C ASP A 231 -14.53 -5.31 -5.21
N ALA A 232 -14.18 -5.46 -3.92
CA ALA A 232 -12.82 -5.76 -3.52
C ALA A 232 -12.38 -7.11 -4.11
N VAL A 233 -11.14 -7.19 -4.55
CA VAL A 233 -10.51 -8.42 -5.05
C VAL A 233 -9.44 -8.89 -4.06
N ALA A 234 -9.21 -10.20 -4.00
CA ALA A 234 -8.08 -10.74 -3.25
C ALA A 234 -6.76 -10.21 -3.84
N TYR A 235 -5.75 -10.04 -2.99
CA TYR A 235 -4.46 -9.52 -3.46
C TYR A 235 -3.83 -10.39 -4.56
N ALA A 236 -4.03 -11.69 -4.49
CA ALA A 236 -3.56 -12.64 -5.50
C ALA A 236 -4.15 -12.42 -6.91
N GLU A 237 -5.31 -11.74 -7.03
CA GLU A 237 -5.95 -11.43 -8.31
C GLU A 237 -5.38 -10.17 -8.97
N VAL A 238 -4.65 -9.33 -8.22
CA VAL A 238 -4.13 -8.06 -8.73
C VAL A 238 -3.22 -8.26 -9.95
N PRO A 239 -2.27 -9.22 -9.98
CA PRO A 239 -1.44 -9.45 -11.18
C PRO A 239 -2.25 -9.80 -12.42
N HIS A 240 -3.34 -10.58 -12.26
CA HIS A 240 -4.24 -10.92 -13.36
C HIS A 240 -4.95 -9.68 -13.91
N LEU A 241 -5.51 -8.84 -13.04
CA LEU A 241 -6.18 -7.60 -13.45
C LEU A 241 -5.23 -6.64 -14.16
N LEU A 242 -4.00 -6.50 -13.66
CA LEU A 242 -2.96 -5.72 -14.32
C LEU A 242 -2.63 -6.29 -15.71
N GLY A 243 -2.57 -7.62 -15.85
CA GLY A 243 -2.35 -8.29 -17.12
C GLY A 243 -3.42 -8.02 -18.20
N LEU A 244 -4.66 -7.77 -17.78
CA LEU A 244 -5.77 -7.46 -18.67
C LEU A 244 -5.86 -5.98 -19.07
N ALA A 245 -5.26 -5.08 -18.32
CA ALA A 245 -5.33 -3.65 -18.56
C ALA A 245 -4.35 -3.18 -19.65
N ASP A 246 -4.68 -2.06 -20.30
CA ASP A 246 -3.76 -1.34 -21.17
C ASP A 246 -3.04 -0.21 -20.40
N GLY A 247 -3.65 0.29 -19.32
CA GLY A 247 -3.07 1.29 -18.42
C GLY A 247 -3.83 1.38 -17.11
N VAL A 248 -3.16 1.91 -16.09
CA VAL A 248 -3.73 2.12 -14.75
C VAL A 248 -3.93 3.61 -14.51
N VAL A 249 -5.04 3.97 -13.84
CA VAL A 249 -5.34 5.35 -13.47
C VAL A 249 -5.44 5.49 -11.95
N ASN A 250 -4.76 6.49 -11.41
CA ASN A 250 -4.76 6.82 -9.98
C ASN A 250 -4.90 8.32 -9.77
N ALA A 251 -6.10 8.77 -9.45
CA ALA A 251 -6.42 10.17 -9.20
C ALA A 251 -6.47 10.53 -7.71
N THR A 252 -5.78 9.77 -6.87
CA THR A 252 -5.78 9.99 -5.42
C THR A 252 -5.20 11.37 -5.08
N ARG A 253 -5.98 12.12 -4.31
CA ARG A 253 -5.63 13.49 -3.91
C ARG A 253 -4.56 13.51 -2.82
N GLY A 254 -3.80 14.61 -2.77
CA GLY A 254 -2.72 14.82 -1.80
C GLY A 254 -1.49 13.98 -2.10
N ASN A 255 -0.66 13.78 -1.09
CA ASN A 255 0.62 13.08 -1.22
C ASN A 255 0.50 11.58 -0.90
N ALA A 256 -0.53 10.92 -1.40
CA ALA A 256 -0.72 9.49 -1.16
C ALA A 256 0.23 8.66 -2.03
N ALA A 257 0.99 7.78 -1.41
CA ALA A 257 1.86 6.81 -2.08
C ALA A 257 1.08 5.48 -2.28
N ASP A 258 0.08 5.52 -3.16
CA ASP A 258 -0.78 4.37 -3.39
C ASP A 258 -0.01 3.18 -3.99
N LYS A 259 -0.14 2.03 -3.35
CA LYS A 259 0.56 0.79 -3.70
C LYS A 259 0.36 0.38 -5.17
N VAL A 260 -0.86 0.52 -5.68
CA VAL A 260 -1.22 0.14 -7.05
C VAL A 260 -0.38 0.85 -8.12
N VAL A 261 0.11 2.05 -7.86
CA VAL A 261 0.98 2.78 -8.81
C VAL A 261 2.31 2.05 -8.96
N TYR A 262 2.90 1.61 -7.86
CA TYR A 262 4.13 0.82 -7.87
C TYR A 262 3.92 -0.59 -8.44
N GLU A 263 2.77 -1.21 -8.19
CA GLU A 263 2.40 -2.52 -8.73
C GLU A 263 2.21 -2.47 -10.26
N ALA A 264 1.54 -1.43 -10.77
CA ALA A 264 1.40 -1.21 -12.20
C ALA A 264 2.77 -0.94 -12.86
N ALA A 265 3.59 -0.10 -12.26
CA ALA A 265 4.95 0.17 -12.70
C ALA A 265 5.81 -1.11 -12.71
N ALA A 266 5.73 -1.94 -11.66
CA ALA A 266 6.40 -3.25 -11.59
C ALA A 266 5.92 -4.22 -12.68
N SER A 267 4.65 -4.09 -13.12
CA SER A 267 4.08 -4.89 -14.21
C SER A 267 4.37 -4.32 -15.60
N CYS A 268 5.25 -3.33 -15.73
CA CYS A 268 5.57 -2.63 -16.99
C CYS A 268 4.36 -1.92 -17.63
N LEU A 269 3.30 -1.63 -16.87
CA LEU A 269 2.14 -0.91 -17.37
C LEU A 269 2.31 0.61 -17.25
N PRO A 270 1.84 1.39 -18.22
CA PRO A 270 1.69 2.83 -18.03
C PRO A 270 0.69 3.09 -16.90
N VAL A 271 1.08 3.91 -15.94
CA VAL A 271 0.22 4.31 -14.83
C VAL A 271 0.13 5.82 -14.75
N PHE A 272 -1.07 6.34 -14.94
CA PHE A 272 -1.35 7.78 -14.90
C PHE A 272 -1.72 8.16 -13.47
N ALA A 273 -0.88 8.96 -12.81
CA ALA A 273 -1.11 9.33 -11.42
C ALA A 273 -1.00 10.84 -11.18
N SER A 274 -1.75 11.34 -10.18
CA SER A 274 -1.80 12.76 -9.85
C SER A 274 -1.07 13.15 -8.58
N SER A 275 -0.71 12.19 -7.74
CA SER A 275 -0.03 12.49 -6.47
C SER A 275 1.43 12.93 -6.72
N PRO A 276 1.89 14.05 -6.11
CA PRO A 276 3.27 14.53 -6.26
C PRO A 276 4.33 13.59 -5.70
N VAL A 277 3.98 12.59 -4.88
CA VAL A 277 4.98 11.62 -4.38
C VAL A 277 5.57 10.76 -5.48
N PHE A 278 4.93 10.70 -6.65
CA PHE A 278 5.40 9.91 -7.78
C PHE A 278 6.34 10.66 -8.72
N ASP A 279 6.77 11.90 -8.37
CA ASP A 279 7.68 12.70 -9.19
C ASP A 279 9.02 11.98 -9.49
N GLY A 280 9.51 11.16 -8.54
CA GLY A 280 10.72 10.37 -8.71
C GLY A 280 10.53 9.02 -9.39
N LEU A 281 9.26 8.59 -9.62
CA LEU A 281 8.93 7.33 -10.24
C LEU A 281 8.39 7.50 -11.67
N LEU A 282 7.48 8.47 -11.85
CA LEU A 282 6.73 8.64 -13.09
C LEU A 282 7.27 9.82 -13.92
N PRO A 283 7.56 9.61 -15.21
CA PRO A 283 7.88 10.69 -16.13
C PRO A 283 6.65 11.60 -16.35
N ASP A 284 6.88 12.82 -16.84
CA ASP A 284 5.83 13.83 -17.05
C ASP A 284 4.65 13.36 -17.90
N GLN A 285 4.90 12.52 -18.88
CA GLN A 285 3.84 11.95 -19.73
C GLN A 285 2.82 11.08 -18.96
N LEU A 286 3.18 10.57 -17.78
CA LEU A 286 2.33 9.75 -16.91
C LEU A 286 1.78 10.52 -15.70
N ARG A 287 2.12 11.80 -15.55
CA ARG A 287 1.64 12.64 -14.46
C ARG A 287 0.60 13.64 -14.94
N PHE A 288 -0.51 13.77 -14.20
CA PHE A 288 -1.58 14.70 -14.53
C PHE A 288 -2.02 15.50 -13.29
N HIS A 289 -2.75 16.59 -13.53
CA HIS A 289 -3.33 17.41 -12.46
C HIS A 289 -4.60 16.76 -11.91
N GLY A 290 -4.62 16.37 -10.63
CA GLY A 290 -5.63 15.52 -10.01
C GLY A 290 -7.07 16.02 -10.04
N ASP A 291 -7.30 17.34 -10.13
CA ASP A 291 -8.64 17.92 -10.20
C ASP A 291 -9.07 18.29 -11.64
N TYR A 292 -8.23 18.02 -12.66
CA TYR A 292 -8.50 18.36 -14.05
C TYR A 292 -8.69 17.10 -14.91
N PRO A 293 -9.94 16.71 -15.21
CA PRO A 293 -10.23 15.53 -16.03
C PRO A 293 -9.57 15.55 -17.42
N SER A 294 -9.58 16.71 -18.08
CA SER A 294 -8.97 16.90 -19.39
C SER A 294 -7.46 16.66 -19.39
N SER A 295 -6.76 17.00 -18.29
CA SER A 295 -5.34 16.70 -18.13
C SER A 295 -5.08 15.18 -18.15
N LEU A 296 -5.91 14.37 -17.46
CA LEU A 296 -5.81 12.91 -17.50
C LEU A 296 -6.12 12.38 -18.92
N ALA A 297 -7.20 12.86 -19.54
CA ALA A 297 -7.58 12.44 -20.89
C ALA A 297 -6.51 12.77 -21.93
N GLU A 298 -5.89 13.94 -21.82
CA GLU A 298 -4.77 14.35 -22.68
C GLU A 298 -3.56 13.42 -22.52
N LYS A 299 -3.13 13.13 -21.29
CA LYS A 299 -2.00 12.23 -21.01
C LYS A 299 -2.24 10.82 -21.55
N ILE A 300 -3.47 10.29 -21.44
CA ILE A 300 -3.81 8.98 -21.99
C ILE A 300 -3.77 8.99 -23.53
N ARG A 301 -4.30 10.05 -24.17
CA ARG A 301 -4.29 10.19 -25.64
C ARG A 301 -2.90 10.41 -26.23
N SER A 302 -2.06 11.19 -25.53
CA SER A 302 -0.71 11.54 -25.98
C SER A 302 0.36 10.53 -25.58
N TYR A 303 0.00 9.48 -24.84
CA TYR A 303 0.96 8.44 -24.48
C TYR A 303 1.47 7.71 -25.72
N ASP A 304 2.77 7.66 -25.90
CA ASP A 304 3.44 7.10 -27.08
C ASP A 304 4.16 5.76 -26.83
N GLY A 305 4.14 5.27 -25.57
CA GLY A 305 4.78 3.99 -25.19
C GLY A 305 6.12 4.18 -24.48
N GLY A 306 6.84 3.09 -24.31
CA GLY A 306 8.24 3.04 -23.91
C GLY A 306 8.54 3.13 -22.41
N ALA A 307 7.60 3.54 -21.54
CA ALA A 307 7.89 3.77 -20.13
C ALA A 307 8.02 2.48 -19.26
N GLY A 308 7.43 1.37 -19.69
CA GLY A 308 7.25 0.18 -18.85
C GLY A 308 8.54 -0.40 -18.26
N PRO A 309 9.58 -0.72 -19.05
CA PRO A 309 10.81 -1.32 -18.54
C PRO A 309 11.55 -0.43 -17.53
N GLU A 310 11.58 0.89 -17.77
CA GLU A 310 12.23 1.85 -16.87
C GLU A 310 11.49 1.97 -15.54
N LEU A 311 10.15 2.00 -15.59
CA LEU A 311 9.31 2.02 -14.38
C LEU A 311 9.55 0.78 -13.53
N ARG A 312 9.60 -0.41 -14.14
CA ARG A 312 9.91 -1.66 -13.44
C ARG A 312 11.28 -1.60 -12.79
N ALA A 313 12.31 -1.19 -13.52
CA ALA A 313 13.67 -1.11 -13.00
C ALA A 313 13.76 -0.18 -11.78
N LEU A 314 13.06 0.95 -11.79
CA LEU A 314 12.98 1.88 -10.64
C LEU A 314 12.29 1.23 -9.43
N VAL A 315 11.19 0.49 -9.65
CA VAL A 315 10.51 -0.22 -8.56
C VAL A 315 11.38 -1.33 -7.98
N GLU A 316 12.07 -2.09 -8.80
CA GLU A 316 13.01 -3.13 -8.37
C GLU A 316 14.13 -2.55 -7.50
N ALA A 317 14.74 -1.45 -7.93
CA ALA A 317 15.87 -0.82 -7.24
C ALA A 317 15.47 -0.16 -5.92
N GLU A 318 14.31 0.52 -5.86
CA GLU A 318 13.98 1.42 -4.75
C GLU A 318 12.77 0.98 -3.92
N HIS A 319 11.87 0.18 -4.50
CA HIS A 319 10.58 -0.14 -3.89
C HIS A 319 10.31 -1.65 -3.78
N SER A 320 11.23 -2.54 -4.20
CA SER A 320 11.05 -3.98 -4.03
C SER A 320 10.93 -4.38 -2.56
N VAL A 321 10.25 -5.48 -2.30
CA VAL A 321 10.08 -6.01 -0.94
C VAL A 321 11.41 -6.39 -0.31
N ASP A 322 12.37 -6.84 -1.12
CA ASP A 322 13.73 -7.16 -0.70
C ASP A 322 14.50 -5.93 -0.22
N ARG A 323 14.43 -4.85 -1.01
CA ARG A 323 15.05 -3.58 -0.65
C ARG A 323 14.41 -2.97 0.59
N TRP A 324 13.09 -3.07 0.68
CA TRP A 324 12.35 -2.62 1.84
C TRP A 324 12.77 -3.36 3.12
N ALA A 325 12.85 -4.69 3.08
CA ALA A 325 13.25 -5.50 4.25
C ALA A 325 14.68 -5.20 4.70
N GLN A 326 15.60 -5.03 3.75
CA GLN A 326 16.97 -4.61 4.02
C GLN A 326 17.00 -3.26 4.76
N ARG A 327 16.30 -2.25 4.22
CA ARG A 327 16.24 -0.89 4.81
C ARG A 327 15.52 -0.86 6.17
N VAL A 328 14.54 -1.74 6.42
CA VAL A 328 13.95 -1.90 7.75
C VAL A 328 15.01 -2.32 8.75
N LEU A 329 15.80 -3.37 8.46
CA LEU A 329 16.83 -3.86 9.36
C LEU A 329 17.95 -2.83 9.58
N GLU A 330 18.42 -2.17 8.53
CA GLU A 330 19.40 -1.07 8.62
C GLU A 330 18.92 0.09 9.49
N ALA A 331 17.61 0.36 9.51
CA ALA A 331 17.04 1.47 10.28
C ALA A 331 16.89 1.16 11.77
N VAL A 332 16.91 -0.11 12.17
CA VAL A 332 16.75 -0.56 13.57
C VAL A 332 18.04 -1.17 14.16
N ALA A 333 19.10 -1.32 13.36
CA ALA A 333 20.44 -1.68 13.80
C ALA A 333 21.11 -0.47 14.48
#